data_67402ed643b22174e499fb04e3c799fc
#
_entry.id   67402ed643b22174e499fb04e3c799fc
#
_cell.length_a   1.000
_cell.length_b   1.000
_cell.length_c   1.000
_cell.angle_alpha   90.00
_cell.angle_beta   90.00
_cell.angle_gamma   90.00
#
_symmetry.space_group_name_H-M   'P 1'
#
loop_
_entity.id
_entity.type
_entity.pdbx_description
1 polymer ?
#
loop_
_entity_poly.entity_id
_entity_poly.type
_entity_poly.pdbx_seq_one_letter_code
_entity_poly.pdbx_strand_id
1 'polypeptide(L)'
;MAEEFCPHCMQTIVPGDSFCSRCGREVNQQAAPHHLPIGTVLRSKKGRAFLFGEVKGDGGFGLTYIAKELTTGTVVAIKEYFPVRCQPQRSRDLTVLPATQCQDIYRQGMHSFLSEASMLRAVGDVPSIVHVMDYFEANGTAYMVMEYLDGVTLRDLMQSQSRLEPESLLRKALPLMRDLERLHSGGVLHRDIAPDNIMLMPDGSLTLLDFGCARSMEDGKSMTVVLKPGFAPIEQYQTRGQGPYTDLYALCATLYYCLTGKVPPAAPERLSAVFDGQSDPLPSPTSLGAALTPEQEQLLLWGMAIQPTDRPQSVQLLAQRLEQTLASRQTVSPVEYTKQEEITPTIRETEIPGQNGRSSLWQRYGLGLLLGAAAVIVVLLILLLLQ
;
A
#
# COMPACT_ATOMS: atom_id res chain seq x y z
N MET A 1 7.78 -37.31 -14.59
CA MET A 1 6.46 -36.71 -14.37
C MET A 1 6.65 -35.19 -14.37
N ALA A 2 5.81 -34.42 -15.05
CA ALA A 2 5.90 -32.97 -15.02
C ALA A 2 5.60 -32.49 -13.59
N GLU A 3 6.43 -31.62 -13.06
CA GLU A 3 6.15 -30.98 -11.78
C GLU A 3 4.93 -30.06 -11.91
N GLU A 4 3.95 -30.21 -11.03
CA GLU A 4 2.81 -29.31 -10.93
C GLU A 4 3.08 -28.25 -9.86
N PHE A 5 2.63 -27.01 -10.12
CA PHE A 5 2.87 -25.87 -9.22
C PHE A 5 1.55 -25.27 -8.76
N CYS A 6 1.50 -24.89 -7.49
CA CYS A 6 0.40 -24.13 -6.94
C CYS A 6 0.27 -22.78 -7.65
N PRO A 7 -0.88 -22.42 -8.23
CA PRO A 7 -1.05 -21.15 -8.94
C PRO A 7 -0.94 -19.93 -8.03
N HIS A 8 -1.09 -20.09 -6.71
CA HIS A 8 -1.13 -19.02 -5.73
C HIS A 8 0.24 -18.66 -5.13
N CYS A 9 1.15 -19.65 -4.98
CA CYS A 9 2.45 -19.45 -4.33
C CYS A 9 3.64 -20.04 -5.09
N MET A 10 3.40 -20.67 -6.27
CA MET A 10 4.42 -21.27 -7.14
C MET A 10 5.25 -22.39 -6.49
N GLN A 11 4.82 -22.93 -5.35
CA GLN A 11 5.44 -24.12 -4.77
C GLN A 11 4.98 -25.37 -5.49
N THR A 12 5.88 -26.38 -5.58
CA THR A 12 5.56 -27.69 -6.13
C THR A 12 4.46 -28.34 -5.27
N ILE A 13 3.48 -28.93 -5.94
CA ILE A 13 2.38 -29.68 -5.32
C ILE A 13 2.41 -31.13 -5.81
N VAL A 14 1.77 -32.01 -5.05
CA VAL A 14 1.56 -33.39 -5.49
C VAL A 14 0.44 -33.38 -6.54
N PRO A 15 0.64 -34.02 -7.71
CA PRO A 15 -0.39 -34.11 -8.73
C PRO A 15 -1.69 -34.71 -8.19
N GLY A 16 -2.82 -34.00 -8.38
CA GLY A 16 -4.12 -34.41 -7.89
C GLY A 16 -4.55 -33.82 -6.53
N ASP A 17 -3.67 -33.06 -5.87
CA ASP A 17 -4.06 -32.32 -4.66
C ASP A 17 -5.08 -31.23 -4.99
N SER A 18 -6.17 -31.18 -4.20
CA SER A 18 -7.19 -30.13 -4.30
C SER A 18 -6.76 -28.83 -3.60
N PHE A 19 -5.86 -28.91 -2.62
CA PHE A 19 -5.39 -27.79 -1.82
C PHE A 19 -3.86 -27.80 -1.71
N CYS A 20 -3.25 -26.62 -1.78
CA CYS A 20 -1.83 -26.48 -1.59
C CYS A 20 -1.44 -26.66 -0.12
N SER A 21 -0.53 -27.59 0.17
CA SER A 21 -0.03 -27.87 1.53
C SER A 21 0.70 -26.68 2.16
N ARG A 22 1.26 -25.74 1.35
CA ARG A 22 1.98 -24.56 1.84
C ARG A 22 1.06 -23.37 2.14
N CYS A 23 0.21 -22.96 1.18
CA CYS A 23 -0.62 -21.77 1.32
C CYS A 23 -2.08 -22.05 1.67
N GLY A 24 -2.51 -23.33 1.72
CA GLY A 24 -3.86 -23.76 2.09
C GLY A 24 -4.95 -23.45 1.05
N ARG A 25 -4.60 -22.82 -0.09
CA ARG A 25 -5.61 -22.44 -1.11
C ARG A 25 -5.92 -23.59 -2.05
N GLU A 26 -7.14 -23.55 -2.62
CA GLU A 26 -7.58 -24.50 -3.63
C GLU A 26 -6.79 -24.33 -4.93
N VAL A 27 -6.33 -25.43 -5.52
CA VAL A 27 -5.44 -25.43 -6.69
C VAL A 27 -6.19 -25.26 -8.01
N ASN A 28 -7.46 -25.74 -8.09
CA ASN A 28 -8.25 -25.81 -9.31
C ASN A 28 -9.05 -24.52 -9.59
N GLN A 29 -8.39 -23.38 -9.57
CA GLN A 29 -9.03 -22.09 -9.86
C GLN A 29 -8.96 -21.76 -11.35
N GLN A 30 -10.07 -21.28 -11.92
CA GLN A 30 -10.10 -20.79 -13.30
C GLN A 30 -9.74 -19.31 -13.36
N ALA A 31 -8.87 -18.95 -14.30
CA ALA A 31 -8.55 -17.55 -14.59
C ALA A 31 -9.74 -16.83 -15.23
N ALA A 32 -9.88 -15.52 -14.98
CA ALA A 32 -10.86 -14.71 -15.71
C ALA A 32 -10.54 -14.67 -17.23
N PRO A 33 -11.53 -14.46 -18.10
CA PRO A 33 -11.33 -14.55 -19.57
C PRO A 33 -10.26 -13.62 -20.13
N HIS A 34 -10.00 -12.48 -19.48
CA HIS A 34 -8.99 -11.51 -19.90
C HIS A 34 -7.61 -11.78 -19.29
N HIS A 35 -7.51 -12.67 -18.32
CA HIS A 35 -6.22 -13.10 -17.76
C HIS A 35 -5.52 -14.11 -18.66
N LEU A 36 -4.19 -14.23 -18.51
CA LEU A 36 -3.48 -15.40 -19.03
C LEU A 36 -3.97 -16.66 -18.31
N PRO A 37 -4.20 -17.77 -19.02
CA PRO A 37 -4.51 -19.04 -18.37
C PRO A 37 -3.39 -19.46 -17.41
N ILE A 38 -3.78 -19.98 -16.26
CA ILE A 38 -2.84 -20.55 -15.29
C ILE A 38 -2.03 -21.67 -15.97
N GLY A 39 -0.72 -21.72 -15.74
CA GLY A 39 0.18 -22.66 -16.39
C GLY A 39 0.71 -22.19 -17.76
N THR A 40 0.32 -21.00 -18.23
CA THR A 40 0.91 -20.40 -19.45
C THR A 40 2.42 -20.21 -19.25
N VAL A 41 3.21 -20.60 -20.26
CA VAL A 41 4.66 -20.34 -20.27
C VAL A 41 4.99 -19.32 -21.33
N LEU A 42 5.54 -18.18 -20.91
CA LEU A 42 6.08 -17.16 -21.81
C LEU A 42 7.61 -17.13 -21.75
N ARG A 43 8.23 -16.79 -22.89
CA ARG A 43 9.68 -16.66 -22.98
C ARG A 43 10.07 -15.23 -23.31
N SER A 44 11.04 -14.69 -22.56
CA SER A 44 11.64 -13.41 -22.91
C SER A 44 12.57 -13.53 -24.12
N LYS A 45 12.86 -12.40 -24.78
CA LYS A 45 13.85 -12.34 -25.88
C LYS A 45 15.25 -12.84 -25.48
N LYS A 46 15.55 -12.89 -24.16
CA LYS A 46 16.81 -13.41 -23.59
C LYS A 46 16.76 -14.92 -23.29
N GLY A 47 15.68 -15.60 -23.66
CA GLY A 47 15.52 -17.05 -23.46
C GLY A 47 15.05 -17.45 -22.05
N ARG A 48 14.83 -16.52 -21.13
CA ARG A 48 14.22 -16.81 -19.82
C ARG A 48 12.78 -17.25 -20.01
N ALA A 49 12.36 -18.31 -19.33
CA ALA A 49 11.02 -18.86 -19.40
C ALA A 49 10.29 -18.69 -18.06
N PHE A 50 9.06 -18.19 -18.12
CA PHE A 50 8.24 -17.90 -16.94
C PHE A 50 6.93 -18.68 -17.00
N LEU A 51 6.65 -19.45 -15.96
CA LEU A 51 5.38 -20.15 -15.76
C LEU A 51 4.44 -19.23 -14.95
N PHE A 52 3.31 -18.87 -15.53
CA PHE A 52 2.34 -17.95 -14.94
C PHE A 52 1.37 -18.67 -14.02
N GLY A 53 1.15 -18.11 -12.83
CA GLY A 53 0.11 -18.47 -11.90
C GLY A 53 -1.09 -17.53 -11.94
N GLU A 54 -1.70 -17.29 -10.78
CA GLU A 54 -2.85 -16.39 -10.66
C GLU A 54 -2.47 -14.92 -10.78
N VAL A 55 -3.48 -14.09 -11.08
CA VAL A 55 -3.40 -12.63 -10.97
C VAL A 55 -3.42 -12.23 -9.49
N LYS A 56 -2.43 -11.45 -9.06
CA LYS A 56 -2.32 -10.85 -7.73
C LYS A 56 -2.86 -9.42 -7.67
N GLY A 57 -2.93 -8.75 -8.81
CA GLY A 57 -3.47 -7.40 -8.94
C GLY A 57 -4.09 -7.20 -10.32
N ASP A 58 -5.33 -6.71 -10.33
CA ASP A 58 -6.08 -6.35 -11.54
C ASP A 58 -6.42 -4.86 -11.43
N GLY A 59 -5.66 -4.03 -12.09
CA GLY A 59 -5.70 -2.58 -11.98
C GLY A 59 -5.93 -1.87 -13.31
N GLY A 60 -6.19 -0.56 -13.25
CA GLY A 60 -6.50 0.26 -14.42
C GLY A 60 -5.43 0.29 -15.51
N PHE A 61 -4.17 -0.03 -15.17
CA PHE A 61 -3.02 0.01 -16.09
C PHE A 61 -2.50 -1.37 -16.51
N GLY A 62 -2.88 -2.43 -15.79
CA GLY A 62 -2.36 -3.76 -16.09
C GLY A 62 -2.71 -4.81 -15.06
N LEU A 63 -2.25 -6.02 -15.35
CA LEU A 63 -2.44 -7.21 -14.55
C LEU A 63 -1.10 -7.63 -13.95
N THR A 64 -1.07 -7.91 -12.65
CA THR A 64 0.13 -8.42 -11.99
C THR A 64 -0.08 -9.88 -11.63
N TYR A 65 0.77 -10.74 -12.15
CA TYR A 65 0.76 -12.19 -11.93
C TYR A 65 1.86 -12.60 -10.96
N ILE A 66 1.60 -13.62 -10.17
CA ILE A 66 2.68 -14.43 -9.63
C ILE A 66 3.17 -15.39 -10.73
N ALA A 67 4.48 -15.57 -10.83
CA ALA A 67 5.05 -16.49 -11.81
C ALA A 67 6.31 -17.17 -11.25
N LYS A 68 6.75 -18.23 -11.90
CA LYS A 68 8.01 -18.92 -11.61
C LYS A 68 8.94 -18.87 -12.82
N GLU A 69 10.15 -18.39 -12.62
CA GLU A 69 11.19 -18.54 -13.63
C GLU A 69 11.68 -19.98 -13.65
N LEU A 70 11.50 -20.64 -14.79
CA LEU A 70 11.75 -22.08 -14.90
C LEU A 70 13.23 -22.48 -14.85
N THR A 71 14.15 -21.55 -15.18
CA THR A 71 15.59 -21.83 -15.19
C THR A 71 16.18 -21.77 -13.77
N THR A 72 15.80 -20.77 -12.98
CA THR A 72 16.34 -20.54 -11.64
C THR A 72 15.45 -21.12 -10.55
N GLY A 73 14.19 -21.42 -10.85
CA GLY A 73 13.18 -21.77 -9.86
C GLY A 73 12.67 -20.61 -9.02
N THR A 74 13.11 -19.38 -9.31
CA THR A 74 12.75 -18.18 -8.53
C THR A 74 11.31 -17.78 -8.77
N VAL A 75 10.58 -17.47 -7.70
CA VAL A 75 9.24 -16.86 -7.77
C VAL A 75 9.39 -15.39 -8.06
N VAL A 76 8.63 -14.88 -9.02
CA VAL A 76 8.67 -13.49 -9.51
C VAL A 76 7.26 -12.92 -9.60
N ALA A 77 7.14 -11.60 -9.56
CA ALA A 77 5.94 -10.90 -9.97
C ALA A 77 6.10 -10.43 -11.42
N ILE A 78 5.07 -10.61 -12.24
CA ILE A 78 5.10 -10.15 -13.64
C ILE A 78 3.92 -9.25 -13.89
N LYS A 79 4.19 -7.97 -14.19
CA LYS A 79 3.19 -7.01 -14.59
C LYS A 79 3.02 -7.01 -16.09
N GLU A 80 1.79 -7.23 -16.56
CA GLU A 80 1.39 -7.16 -17.97
C GLU A 80 0.76 -5.80 -18.24
N TYR A 81 1.16 -5.12 -19.30
CA TYR A 81 0.51 -3.91 -19.78
C TYR A 81 -0.88 -4.24 -20.35
N PHE A 82 -1.94 -3.94 -19.57
CA PHE A 82 -3.33 -4.25 -19.95
C PHE A 82 -4.27 -3.09 -19.56
N PRO A 83 -4.17 -1.91 -20.21
CA PRO A 83 -4.86 -0.70 -19.79
C PRO A 83 -6.36 -0.79 -20.04
N VAL A 84 -7.17 -0.85 -18.98
CA VAL A 84 -8.65 -0.97 -19.01
C VAL A 84 -9.29 0.10 -19.89
N ARG A 85 -8.76 1.33 -19.92
CA ARG A 85 -9.28 2.43 -20.75
C ARG A 85 -9.24 2.13 -22.26
N CYS A 86 -8.35 1.25 -22.71
CA CYS A 86 -8.27 0.82 -24.10
C CYS A 86 -9.16 -0.38 -24.40
N GLN A 87 -9.96 -0.83 -23.41
CA GLN A 87 -10.86 -1.99 -23.51
C GLN A 87 -10.18 -3.19 -24.19
N PRO A 88 -8.99 -3.60 -23.73
CA PRO A 88 -8.25 -4.67 -24.36
C PRO A 88 -8.99 -6.00 -24.19
N GLN A 89 -8.95 -6.82 -25.23
CA GLN A 89 -9.48 -8.18 -25.23
C GLN A 89 -8.34 -9.16 -25.51
N ARG A 90 -8.41 -10.34 -24.92
CA ARG A 90 -7.48 -11.44 -25.20
C ARG A 90 -8.10 -12.41 -26.18
N SER A 91 -7.42 -12.64 -27.29
CA SER A 91 -7.81 -13.62 -28.29
C SER A 91 -7.45 -15.05 -27.84
N ARG A 92 -7.88 -16.05 -28.60
CA ARG A 92 -7.61 -17.48 -28.28
C ARG A 92 -6.13 -17.85 -28.32
N ASP A 93 -5.34 -17.17 -29.14
CA ASP A 93 -3.88 -17.31 -29.25
C ASP A 93 -3.13 -16.43 -28.22
N LEU A 94 -3.85 -15.91 -27.20
CA LEU A 94 -3.37 -15.07 -26.10
C LEU A 94 -2.98 -13.64 -26.49
N THR A 95 -3.14 -13.24 -27.75
CA THR A 95 -2.82 -11.89 -28.21
C THR A 95 -3.77 -10.86 -27.60
N VAL A 96 -3.22 -9.76 -27.07
CA VAL A 96 -3.98 -8.62 -26.55
C VAL A 96 -4.32 -7.67 -27.68
N LEU A 97 -5.61 -7.42 -27.86
CA LEU A 97 -6.17 -6.56 -28.90
C LEU A 97 -6.89 -5.37 -28.26
N PRO A 98 -6.34 -4.15 -28.33
CA PRO A 98 -7.05 -2.96 -27.86
C PRO A 98 -8.21 -2.62 -28.80
N ALA A 99 -9.21 -1.87 -28.31
CA ALA A 99 -10.27 -1.34 -29.17
C ALA A 99 -9.68 -0.51 -30.31
N THR A 100 -10.29 -0.59 -31.51
CA THR A 100 -9.77 0.01 -32.75
C THR A 100 -9.44 1.50 -32.60
N GLN A 101 -10.27 2.27 -31.91
CA GLN A 101 -10.07 3.70 -31.64
C GLN A 101 -8.93 4.00 -30.65
N CYS A 102 -8.40 2.99 -29.97
CA CYS A 102 -7.37 3.14 -28.96
C CYS A 102 -5.99 2.63 -29.38
N GLN A 103 -5.82 2.16 -30.62
CA GLN A 103 -4.58 1.49 -31.06
C GLN A 103 -3.31 2.35 -30.88
N ASP A 104 -3.37 3.63 -31.24
CA ASP A 104 -2.22 4.55 -31.10
C ASP A 104 -1.92 4.87 -29.65
N ILE A 105 -2.96 5.10 -28.84
CA ILE A 105 -2.83 5.32 -27.38
C ILE A 105 -2.24 4.05 -26.71
N TYR A 106 -2.67 2.88 -27.14
CA TYR A 106 -2.17 1.60 -26.62
C TYR A 106 -0.68 1.43 -26.93
N ARG A 107 -0.25 1.65 -28.19
CA ARG A 107 1.15 1.56 -28.60
C ARG A 107 2.05 2.54 -27.85
N GLN A 108 1.61 3.80 -27.74
CA GLN A 108 2.35 4.82 -26.97
C GLN A 108 2.49 4.43 -25.50
N GLY A 109 1.39 3.93 -24.89
CA GLY A 109 1.40 3.47 -23.51
C GLY A 109 2.28 2.24 -23.30
N MET A 110 2.30 1.29 -24.22
CA MET A 110 3.17 0.12 -24.18
C MET A 110 4.65 0.54 -24.28
N HIS A 111 4.98 1.48 -25.16
CA HIS A 111 6.33 2.01 -25.26
C HIS A 111 6.75 2.74 -23.95
N SER A 112 5.86 3.53 -23.37
CA SER A 112 6.12 4.19 -22.07
C SER A 112 6.33 3.16 -20.95
N PHE A 113 5.56 2.08 -20.91
CA PHE A 113 5.70 0.98 -19.96
C PHE A 113 7.07 0.28 -20.06
N LEU A 114 7.54 0.02 -21.28
CA LEU A 114 8.86 -0.59 -21.52
C LEU A 114 10.01 0.38 -21.18
N SER A 115 9.84 1.67 -21.47
CA SER A 115 10.80 2.71 -21.11
C SER A 115 10.94 2.82 -19.59
N GLU A 116 9.82 2.80 -18.87
CA GLU A 116 9.77 2.78 -17.41
C GLU A 116 10.51 1.55 -16.85
N ALA A 117 10.19 0.35 -17.34
CA ALA A 117 10.87 -0.88 -16.92
C ALA A 117 12.38 -0.81 -17.15
N SER A 118 12.80 -0.20 -18.28
CA SER A 118 14.22 0.01 -18.59
C SER A 118 14.90 0.97 -17.62
N MET A 119 14.24 2.07 -17.26
CA MET A 119 14.76 3.06 -16.30
C MET A 119 14.90 2.44 -14.91
N LEU A 120 13.86 1.75 -14.43
CA LEU A 120 13.89 1.10 -13.11
C LEU A 120 14.99 0.06 -13.01
N ARG A 121 15.17 -0.71 -14.07
CA ARG A 121 16.28 -1.67 -14.13
C ARG A 121 17.65 -0.99 -14.10
N ALA A 122 17.78 0.19 -14.72
CA ALA A 122 19.04 0.97 -14.75
C ALA A 122 19.36 1.64 -13.40
N VAL A 123 18.35 1.97 -12.60
CA VAL A 123 18.55 2.49 -11.23
C VAL A 123 19.24 1.46 -10.34
N GLY A 124 19.10 0.16 -10.64
CA GLY A 124 19.76 -0.91 -9.93
C GLY A 124 19.08 -1.27 -8.61
N ASP A 125 19.87 -1.80 -7.69
CA ASP A 125 19.41 -2.37 -6.42
C ASP A 125 19.25 -1.26 -5.38
N VAL A 126 18.00 -0.84 -5.15
CA VAL A 126 17.63 0.15 -4.11
C VAL A 126 16.70 -0.56 -3.13
N PRO A 127 17.12 -0.79 -1.86
CA PRO A 127 16.48 -1.73 -0.94
C PRO A 127 14.98 -1.50 -0.69
N SER A 128 14.55 -0.23 -0.63
CA SER A 128 13.14 0.11 -0.39
C SER A 128 12.32 0.25 -1.68
N ILE A 129 12.83 -0.21 -2.82
CA ILE A 129 12.18 -0.11 -4.12
C ILE A 129 12.14 -1.50 -4.76
N VAL A 130 10.97 -1.90 -5.29
CA VAL A 130 10.83 -3.19 -5.97
C VAL A 130 11.85 -3.31 -7.12
N HIS A 131 12.61 -4.42 -7.12
CA HIS A 131 13.65 -4.65 -8.12
C HIS A 131 13.06 -5.17 -9.44
N VAL A 132 13.36 -4.49 -10.56
CA VAL A 132 12.99 -4.93 -11.92
C VAL A 132 14.10 -5.80 -12.51
N MET A 133 13.80 -7.08 -12.68
CA MET A 133 14.76 -8.10 -13.15
C MET A 133 14.86 -8.18 -14.67
N ASP A 134 13.74 -8.06 -15.38
CA ASP A 134 13.67 -8.16 -16.86
C ASP A 134 12.39 -7.49 -17.40
N TYR A 135 12.34 -7.26 -18.70
CA TYR A 135 11.14 -6.82 -19.40
C TYR A 135 11.18 -7.31 -20.85
N PHE A 136 10.01 -7.57 -21.41
CA PHE A 136 9.91 -8.09 -22.79
C PHE A 136 8.52 -7.85 -23.39
N GLU A 137 8.44 -7.94 -24.70
CA GLU A 137 7.20 -7.92 -25.48
C GLU A 137 6.82 -9.33 -25.89
N ALA A 138 5.55 -9.69 -25.70
CA ALA A 138 4.92 -10.90 -26.21
C ALA A 138 3.41 -10.67 -26.32
N ASN A 139 2.69 -11.50 -27.07
CA ASN A 139 1.23 -11.50 -27.17
C ASN A 139 0.62 -10.12 -27.47
N GLY A 140 1.28 -9.27 -28.26
CA GLY A 140 0.80 -7.94 -28.59
C GLY A 140 0.78 -6.96 -27.42
N THR A 141 1.48 -7.29 -26.32
CA THR A 141 1.63 -6.45 -25.11
C THR A 141 3.05 -6.53 -24.56
N ALA A 142 3.28 -5.89 -23.40
CA ALA A 142 4.56 -5.84 -22.72
C ALA A 142 4.45 -6.42 -21.30
N TYR A 143 5.55 -7.02 -20.84
CA TYR A 143 5.68 -7.63 -19.52
C TYR A 143 6.91 -7.06 -18.81
N MET A 144 6.73 -6.72 -17.51
CA MET A 144 7.80 -6.32 -16.60
C MET A 144 7.93 -7.40 -15.52
N VAL A 145 9.13 -7.97 -15.41
CA VAL A 145 9.45 -9.02 -14.43
C VAL A 145 10.11 -8.37 -13.22
N MET A 146 9.53 -8.55 -12.06
CA MET A 146 9.98 -7.97 -10.80
C MET A 146 10.20 -9.07 -9.75
N GLU A 147 10.94 -8.77 -8.71
CA GLU A 147 10.98 -9.63 -7.53
C GLU A 147 9.55 -9.81 -6.96
N TYR A 148 9.28 -11.01 -6.45
CA TYR A 148 8.03 -11.26 -5.73
C TYR A 148 8.25 -10.95 -4.25
N LEU A 149 7.46 -10.01 -3.74
CA LEU A 149 7.51 -9.57 -2.36
C LEU A 149 6.39 -10.25 -1.56
N ASP A 150 6.74 -10.94 -0.48
CA ASP A 150 5.81 -11.63 0.43
C ASP A 150 5.55 -10.74 1.66
N GLY A 151 4.85 -9.65 1.45
CA GLY A 151 4.50 -8.66 2.47
C GLY A 151 3.01 -8.30 2.43
N VAL A 152 2.62 -7.29 3.19
CA VAL A 152 1.24 -6.78 3.26
C VAL A 152 1.24 -5.31 2.85
N THR A 153 0.35 -4.88 1.96
CA THR A 153 0.26 -3.47 1.59
C THR A 153 -0.20 -2.62 2.79
N LEU A 154 0.22 -1.35 2.84
CA LEU A 154 -0.29 -0.46 3.90
C LEU A 154 -1.81 -0.30 3.81
N ARG A 155 -2.41 -0.44 2.63
CA ARG A 155 -3.86 -0.46 2.45
C ARG A 155 -4.51 -1.63 3.18
N ASP A 156 -4.03 -2.84 2.94
CA ASP A 156 -4.59 -4.06 3.56
C ASP A 156 -4.33 -4.08 5.08
N LEU A 157 -3.15 -3.60 5.49
CA LEU A 157 -2.83 -3.45 6.90
C LEU A 157 -3.82 -2.51 7.60
N MET A 158 -4.16 -1.37 6.99
CA MET A 158 -5.12 -0.42 7.52
C MET A 158 -6.57 -0.91 7.53
N GLN A 159 -6.92 -1.94 6.75
CA GLN A 159 -8.22 -2.62 6.85
C GLN A 159 -8.33 -3.47 8.13
N SER A 160 -7.21 -4.00 8.60
CA SER A 160 -7.16 -4.80 9.83
C SER A 160 -6.85 -3.97 11.08
N GLN A 161 -6.25 -2.79 10.91
CA GLN A 161 -5.84 -1.89 11.99
C GLN A 161 -6.37 -0.49 11.72
N SER A 162 -6.98 0.14 12.72
CA SER A 162 -7.53 1.49 12.57
C SER A 162 -6.46 2.57 12.42
N ARG A 163 -5.24 2.34 12.95
CA ARG A 163 -4.08 3.25 12.91
C ARG A 163 -2.80 2.48 13.17
N LEU A 164 -1.68 3.02 12.67
CA LEU A 164 -0.35 2.52 12.99
C LEU A 164 0.29 3.37 14.10
N GLU A 165 1.19 2.75 14.85
CA GLU A 165 1.94 3.43 15.90
C GLU A 165 2.91 4.46 15.26
N PRO A 166 2.85 5.75 15.65
CA PRO A 166 3.54 6.82 14.95
C PRO A 166 5.05 6.67 14.89
N GLU A 167 5.71 6.42 16.03
CA GLU A 167 7.16 6.34 16.07
C GLU A 167 7.70 5.18 15.23
N SER A 168 7.05 4.02 15.30
CA SER A 168 7.40 2.85 14.48
C SER A 168 7.25 3.14 12.99
N LEU A 169 6.11 3.73 12.58
CA LEU A 169 5.85 4.05 11.17
C LEU A 169 6.86 5.06 10.64
N LEU A 170 7.09 6.16 11.38
CA LEU A 170 8.01 7.21 10.96
C LEU A 170 9.46 6.70 10.87
N ARG A 171 9.90 5.85 11.81
CA ARG A 171 11.22 5.19 11.73
C ARG A 171 11.35 4.28 10.50
N LYS A 172 10.31 3.51 10.16
CA LYS A 172 10.27 2.65 8.98
C LYS A 172 10.24 3.45 7.67
N ALA A 173 9.66 4.65 7.68
CA ALA A 173 9.61 5.52 6.51
C ALA A 173 10.98 6.16 6.16
N LEU A 174 11.91 6.31 7.12
CA LEU A 174 13.21 6.94 6.86
C LEU A 174 14.07 6.22 5.80
N PRO A 175 14.24 4.89 5.83
CA PRO A 175 14.95 4.18 4.75
C PRO A 175 14.29 4.39 3.39
N LEU A 176 12.95 4.26 3.31
CA LEU A 176 12.19 4.50 2.09
C LEU A 176 12.39 5.94 1.56
N MET A 177 12.40 6.95 2.43
CA MET A 177 12.67 8.34 2.06
C MET A 177 14.07 8.52 1.45
N ARG A 178 15.09 7.87 2.05
CA ARG A 178 16.48 7.94 1.53
C ARG A 178 16.59 7.27 0.16
N ASP A 179 15.92 6.17 -0.04
CA ASP A 179 15.93 5.43 -1.30
C ASP A 179 15.10 6.16 -2.38
N LEU A 180 13.99 6.81 -2.01
CA LEU A 180 13.24 7.68 -2.90
C LEU A 180 14.08 8.89 -3.37
N GLU A 181 14.91 9.46 -2.49
CA GLU A 181 15.86 10.53 -2.89
C GLU A 181 16.90 10.03 -3.89
N ARG A 182 17.37 8.77 -3.78
CA ARG A 182 18.27 8.17 -4.78
C ARG A 182 17.60 8.06 -6.15
N LEU A 183 16.32 7.66 -6.19
CA LEU A 183 15.53 7.65 -7.43
C LEU A 183 15.44 9.05 -8.05
N HIS A 184 15.11 10.05 -7.23
CA HIS A 184 14.99 11.44 -7.68
C HIS A 184 16.32 11.98 -8.21
N SER A 185 17.44 11.64 -7.57
CA SER A 185 18.78 11.98 -8.04
C SER A 185 19.12 11.32 -9.38
N GLY A 186 18.54 10.15 -9.67
CA GLY A 186 18.59 9.47 -10.96
C GLY A 186 17.62 10.03 -12.01
N GLY A 187 16.87 11.10 -11.69
CA GLY A 187 15.90 11.70 -12.60
C GLY A 187 14.55 10.96 -12.69
N VAL A 188 14.28 10.02 -11.79
CA VAL A 188 13.06 9.19 -11.80
C VAL A 188 12.09 9.67 -10.73
N LEU A 189 10.82 9.93 -11.10
CA LEU A 189 9.72 10.21 -10.19
C LEU A 189 8.75 9.02 -10.19
N HIS A 190 8.23 8.67 -9.01
CA HIS A 190 7.28 7.57 -8.86
C HIS A 190 5.85 7.92 -9.31
N ARG A 191 5.33 9.05 -8.85
CA ARG A 191 4.02 9.66 -9.23
C ARG A 191 2.76 8.87 -8.87
N ASP A 192 2.88 7.72 -8.23
CA ASP A 192 1.74 6.92 -7.74
C ASP A 192 1.97 6.37 -6.34
N ILE A 193 2.63 7.15 -5.46
CA ILE A 193 2.79 6.76 -4.05
C ILE A 193 1.43 6.83 -3.37
N ALA A 194 1.02 5.69 -2.78
CA ALA A 194 -0.23 5.55 -2.03
C ALA A 194 -0.17 4.29 -1.16
N PRO A 195 -1.09 4.09 -0.22
CA PRO A 195 -1.07 2.92 0.66
C PRO A 195 -1.11 1.57 -0.08
N ASP A 196 -1.68 1.52 -1.27
CA ASP A 196 -1.74 0.32 -2.12
C ASP A 196 -0.37 -0.05 -2.69
N ASN A 197 0.52 0.96 -2.84
CA ASN A 197 1.81 0.83 -3.49
C ASN A 197 2.99 0.86 -2.51
N ILE A 198 2.74 0.76 -1.20
CA ILE A 198 3.76 0.56 -0.18
C ILE A 198 3.46 -0.73 0.58
N MET A 199 4.42 -1.63 0.60
CA MET A 199 4.33 -2.91 1.29
C MET A 199 5.16 -2.91 2.56
N LEU A 200 4.58 -3.38 3.66
CA LEU A 200 5.28 -3.73 4.88
C LEU A 200 5.80 -5.16 4.76
N MET A 201 7.10 -5.31 4.79
CA MET A 201 7.79 -6.58 4.68
C MET A 201 7.86 -7.30 6.04
N PRO A 202 8.06 -8.64 6.08
CA PRO A 202 8.17 -9.41 7.33
C PRO A 202 9.30 -8.95 8.26
N ASP A 203 10.37 -8.37 7.72
CA ASP A 203 11.47 -7.78 8.48
C ASP A 203 11.14 -6.39 9.07
N GLY A 204 9.96 -5.88 8.74
CA GLY A 204 9.47 -4.57 9.17
C GLY A 204 9.90 -3.40 8.28
N SER A 205 10.61 -3.63 7.19
CA SER A 205 10.94 -2.59 6.20
C SER A 205 9.72 -2.23 5.35
N LEU A 206 9.75 -1.02 4.76
CA LEU A 206 8.76 -0.56 3.78
C LEU A 206 9.37 -0.63 2.38
N THR A 207 8.67 -1.27 1.45
CA THR A 207 9.08 -1.36 0.04
C THR A 207 8.03 -0.74 -0.85
N LEU A 208 8.47 0.16 -1.72
CA LEU A 208 7.64 0.84 -2.70
C LEU A 208 7.46 -0.06 -3.93
N LEU A 209 6.21 -0.29 -4.28
CA LEU A 209 5.79 -1.09 -5.43
C LEU A 209 5.51 -0.17 -6.63
N ASP A 210 5.20 -0.77 -7.71
CA ASP A 210 4.42 -0.31 -8.86
C ASP A 210 4.60 1.15 -9.30
N PHE A 211 5.53 1.33 -10.21
CA PHE A 211 5.81 2.58 -10.90
C PHE A 211 4.86 2.84 -12.08
N GLY A 212 3.59 2.43 -12.00
CA GLY A 212 2.62 2.55 -13.11
C GLY A 212 2.45 3.92 -13.74
N CYS A 213 3.07 4.94 -13.15
CA CYS A 213 3.08 6.32 -13.62
C CYS A 213 4.48 6.94 -13.62
N ALA A 214 5.55 6.14 -13.34
CA ALA A 214 6.90 6.64 -13.32
C ALA A 214 7.31 7.17 -14.72
N ARG A 215 7.94 8.32 -14.76
CA ARG A 215 8.47 8.95 -15.97
C ARG A 215 9.71 9.73 -15.64
N SER A 216 10.58 9.91 -16.66
CA SER A 216 11.68 10.86 -16.51
C SER A 216 11.14 12.27 -16.28
N MET A 217 11.91 13.11 -15.57
CA MET A 217 11.53 14.51 -15.32
C MET A 217 11.37 15.33 -16.62
N GLU A 218 11.92 14.84 -17.74
CA GLU A 218 11.93 15.51 -19.03
C GLU A 218 10.68 15.26 -19.89
N ASP A 219 9.91 14.20 -19.60
CA ASP A 219 8.75 13.81 -20.41
C ASP A 219 7.50 14.64 -20.10
N GLY A 220 7.49 15.92 -20.49
CA GLY A 220 6.37 16.85 -20.27
C GLY A 220 5.00 16.47 -20.87
N LYS A 221 4.83 15.26 -21.43
CA LYS A 221 3.56 14.79 -22.03
C LYS A 221 2.83 13.85 -21.05
N SER A 222 1.76 14.34 -20.46
CA SER A 222 0.88 13.55 -19.60
C SER A 222 -0.05 12.66 -20.44
N MET A 223 0.10 11.33 -20.29
CA MET A 223 -1.03 10.42 -20.54
C MET A 223 -2.01 10.55 -19.36
N THR A 224 -3.30 10.41 -19.59
CA THR A 224 -4.34 10.48 -18.56
C THR A 224 -4.06 9.47 -17.45
N VAL A 225 -3.54 9.95 -16.33
CA VAL A 225 -3.27 9.15 -15.13
C VAL A 225 -4.57 9.08 -14.34
N VAL A 226 -4.95 7.89 -13.90
CA VAL A 226 -6.01 7.75 -12.88
C VAL A 226 -5.39 8.18 -11.55
N LEU A 227 -5.68 9.41 -11.15
CA LEU A 227 -5.18 9.96 -9.89
C LEU A 227 -5.90 9.33 -8.70
N LYS A 228 -5.18 9.15 -7.59
CA LYS A 228 -5.75 8.67 -6.32
C LYS A 228 -6.14 9.86 -5.45
N PRO A 229 -7.45 10.21 -5.35
CA PRO A 229 -7.89 11.36 -4.54
C PRO A 229 -7.37 11.26 -3.10
N GLY A 230 -6.94 12.39 -2.56
CA GLY A 230 -6.32 12.48 -1.24
C GLY A 230 -4.80 12.23 -1.24
N PHE A 231 -4.27 11.42 -2.14
CA PHE A 231 -2.83 11.12 -2.24
C PHE A 231 -2.13 11.89 -3.37
N ALA A 232 -2.84 12.19 -4.45
CA ALA A 232 -2.31 12.95 -5.58
C ALA A 232 -2.29 14.46 -5.25
N PRO A 233 -1.13 15.14 -5.39
CA PRO A 233 -1.00 16.58 -5.21
C PRO A 233 -1.56 17.37 -6.39
N ILE A 234 -1.74 18.69 -6.21
CA ILE A 234 -2.43 19.56 -7.17
C ILE A 234 -1.75 19.62 -8.55
N GLU A 235 -0.43 19.58 -8.62
CA GLU A 235 0.33 19.63 -9.87
C GLU A 235 0.12 18.38 -10.75
N GLN A 236 -0.30 17.26 -10.18
CA GLN A 236 -0.67 16.08 -10.96
C GLN A 236 -2.02 16.28 -11.69
N TYR A 237 -2.97 17.01 -11.09
CA TYR A 237 -4.21 17.40 -11.74
C TYR A 237 -3.99 18.43 -12.86
N GLN A 238 -2.96 19.27 -12.71
CA GLN A 238 -2.60 20.29 -13.70
C GLN A 238 -1.68 19.76 -14.81
N THR A 239 -1.17 18.53 -14.69
CA THR A 239 -0.27 17.87 -15.65
C THR A 239 1.06 18.60 -15.94
N ARG A 240 1.47 19.52 -15.08
CA ARG A 240 2.67 20.35 -15.23
C ARG A 240 3.38 20.54 -13.89
N GLY A 241 4.71 20.81 -13.97
CA GLY A 241 5.47 21.19 -12.79
C GLY A 241 5.58 20.09 -11.75
N GLN A 242 5.80 18.85 -12.16
CA GLN A 242 6.04 17.74 -11.25
C GLN A 242 7.52 17.62 -10.92
N GLY A 243 7.83 17.26 -9.69
CA GLY A 243 9.20 17.14 -9.18
C GLY A 243 9.26 16.24 -7.93
N PRO A 244 10.41 16.16 -7.23
CA PRO A 244 10.56 15.39 -6.01
C PRO A 244 9.50 15.69 -4.95
N TYR A 245 9.04 16.94 -4.86
CA TYR A 245 7.98 17.41 -3.98
C TYR A 245 6.59 16.80 -4.30
N THR A 246 6.40 16.26 -5.51
CA THR A 246 5.18 15.53 -5.91
C THR A 246 5.09 14.19 -5.17
N ASP A 247 6.15 13.39 -5.22
CA ASP A 247 6.23 12.12 -4.50
C ASP A 247 6.27 12.33 -2.98
N LEU A 248 6.91 13.42 -2.54
CA LEU A 248 6.96 13.78 -1.14
C LEU A 248 5.56 14.08 -0.57
N TYR A 249 4.72 14.83 -1.28
CA TYR A 249 3.32 15.03 -0.88
C TYR A 249 2.58 13.70 -0.76
N ALA A 250 2.68 12.85 -1.77
CA ALA A 250 1.99 11.57 -1.81
C ALA A 250 2.45 10.62 -0.68
N LEU A 251 3.75 10.64 -0.34
CA LEU A 251 4.29 9.90 0.81
C LEU A 251 3.74 10.45 2.12
N CYS A 252 3.76 11.77 2.33
CA CYS A 252 3.20 12.39 3.54
C CYS A 252 1.69 12.13 3.66
N ALA A 253 0.93 12.18 2.58
CA ALA A 253 -0.49 11.84 2.56
C ALA A 253 -0.74 10.35 2.91
N THR A 254 0.14 9.47 2.47
CA THR A 254 0.11 8.04 2.84
C THR A 254 0.39 7.85 4.32
N LEU A 255 1.42 8.51 4.86
CA LEU A 255 1.73 8.48 6.28
C LEU A 255 0.59 9.08 7.12
N TYR A 256 0.01 10.21 6.68
CA TYR A 256 -1.16 10.80 7.31
C TYR A 256 -2.31 9.80 7.41
N TYR A 257 -2.65 9.11 6.31
CA TYR A 257 -3.68 8.08 6.31
C TYR A 257 -3.38 6.95 7.31
N CYS A 258 -2.15 6.45 7.33
CA CYS A 258 -1.76 5.38 8.24
C CYS A 258 -1.80 5.80 9.72
N LEU A 259 -1.51 7.07 10.02
CA LEU A 259 -1.51 7.63 11.37
C LEU A 259 -2.90 7.98 11.88
N THR A 260 -3.80 8.39 11.00
CA THR A 260 -5.13 8.90 11.37
C THR A 260 -6.27 7.92 11.07
N GLY A 261 -6.07 6.98 10.15
CA GLY A 261 -7.13 6.13 9.59
C GLY A 261 -8.06 6.89 8.63
N LYS A 262 -7.74 8.15 8.28
CA LYS A 262 -8.57 9.00 7.42
C LYS A 262 -7.83 9.38 6.15
N VAL A 263 -8.48 9.18 5.00
CA VAL A 263 -7.97 9.70 3.72
C VAL A 263 -8.03 11.22 3.77
N PRO A 264 -6.93 11.94 3.42
CA PRO A 264 -6.95 13.41 3.35
C PRO A 264 -7.96 13.89 2.31
N PRO A 265 -8.53 15.10 2.48
CA PRO A 265 -9.30 15.76 1.41
C PRO A 265 -8.47 15.88 0.14
N ALA A 266 -9.11 15.76 -1.03
CA ALA A 266 -8.42 15.83 -2.31
C ALA A 266 -7.78 17.22 -2.54
N ALA A 267 -6.60 17.27 -3.16
CA ALA A 267 -5.87 18.53 -3.36
C ALA A 267 -6.68 19.61 -4.09
N PRO A 268 -7.52 19.31 -5.11
CA PRO A 268 -8.42 20.30 -5.72
C PRO A 268 -9.46 20.87 -4.76
N GLU A 269 -10.03 20.03 -3.88
CA GLU A 269 -10.99 20.45 -2.85
C GLU A 269 -10.33 21.42 -1.84
N ARG A 270 -9.14 21.07 -1.35
CA ARG A 270 -8.34 21.92 -0.46
C ARG A 270 -8.02 23.26 -1.11
N LEU A 271 -7.56 23.24 -2.37
CA LEU A 271 -7.24 24.46 -3.12
C LEU A 271 -8.48 25.35 -3.31
N SER A 272 -9.64 24.77 -3.66
CA SER A 272 -10.89 25.51 -3.82
C SER A 272 -11.30 26.21 -2.53
N ALA A 273 -11.28 25.50 -1.40
CA ALA A 273 -11.64 26.09 -0.09
C ALA A 273 -10.77 27.31 0.26
N VAL A 274 -9.45 27.20 0.05
CA VAL A 274 -8.52 28.31 0.29
C VAL A 274 -8.75 29.46 -0.69
N PHE A 275 -9.04 29.17 -1.96
CA PHE A 275 -9.37 30.20 -2.97
C PHE A 275 -10.65 30.96 -2.62
N ASP A 276 -11.63 30.28 -2.02
CA ASP A 276 -12.90 30.85 -1.53
C ASP A 276 -12.75 31.61 -0.20
N GLY A 277 -11.50 31.78 0.30
CA GLY A 277 -11.19 32.49 1.55
C GLY A 277 -11.46 31.70 2.81
N GLN A 278 -11.68 30.38 2.71
CA GLN A 278 -11.82 29.48 3.85
C GLN A 278 -10.45 28.96 4.30
N SER A 279 -10.40 28.38 5.50
CA SER A 279 -9.24 27.62 5.94
C SER A 279 -9.09 26.32 5.16
N ASP A 280 -7.84 25.83 5.02
CA ASP A 280 -7.57 24.51 4.46
C ASP A 280 -8.36 23.42 5.22
N PRO A 281 -9.21 22.63 4.56
CA PRO A 281 -10.03 21.61 5.20
C PRO A 281 -9.24 20.36 5.68
N LEU A 282 -7.90 20.32 5.53
CA LEU A 282 -7.08 19.23 6.04
C LEU A 282 -7.03 19.27 7.57
N PRO A 283 -7.64 18.30 8.30
CA PRO A 283 -7.55 18.25 9.75
C PRO A 283 -6.11 17.96 10.21
N SER A 284 -5.70 18.53 11.36
CA SER A 284 -4.41 18.16 11.92
C SER A 284 -4.43 16.69 12.39
N PRO A 285 -3.36 15.92 12.19
CA PRO A 285 -3.28 14.51 12.62
C PRO A 285 -3.58 14.32 14.11
N THR A 286 -3.09 15.22 14.96
CA THR A 286 -3.32 15.15 16.41
C THR A 286 -4.77 15.41 16.79
N SER A 287 -5.50 16.28 16.06
CA SER A 287 -6.94 16.46 16.24
C SER A 287 -7.75 15.20 15.91
N LEU A 288 -7.22 14.33 15.05
CA LEU A 288 -7.78 13.02 14.74
C LEU A 288 -7.27 11.92 15.68
N GLY A 289 -6.46 12.28 16.69
CA GLY A 289 -5.96 11.39 17.73
C GLY A 289 -4.67 10.64 17.37
N ALA A 290 -3.89 11.10 16.39
CA ALA A 290 -2.54 10.58 16.16
C ALA A 290 -1.59 11.10 17.28
N ALA A 291 -0.81 10.20 17.89
CA ALA A 291 0.11 10.55 18.98
C ALA A 291 1.45 11.09 18.45
N LEU A 292 1.42 12.21 17.72
CA LEU A 292 2.60 12.90 17.19
C LEU A 292 3.10 13.99 18.14
N THR A 293 4.40 14.30 18.08
CA THR A 293 4.89 15.56 18.63
C THR A 293 4.47 16.75 17.75
N PRO A 294 4.42 17.97 18.28
CA PRO A 294 4.12 19.14 17.46
C PRO A 294 5.05 19.30 16.25
N GLU A 295 6.34 18.96 16.42
CA GLU A 295 7.34 19.03 15.35
C GLU A 295 7.07 17.95 14.27
N GLN A 296 6.73 16.73 14.67
CA GLN A 296 6.41 15.64 13.73
C GLN A 296 5.14 15.96 12.94
N GLU A 297 4.10 16.48 13.61
CA GLU A 297 2.88 16.93 12.94
C GLU A 297 3.17 18.05 11.95
N GLN A 298 3.94 19.06 12.36
CA GLN A 298 4.31 20.18 11.48
C GLN A 298 5.09 19.71 10.24
N LEU A 299 6.03 18.76 10.39
CA LEU A 299 6.78 18.19 9.27
C LEU A 299 5.87 17.46 8.29
N LEU A 300 4.93 16.68 8.80
CA LEU A 300 3.97 15.95 7.97
C LEU A 300 3.07 16.91 7.18
N LEU A 301 2.53 17.94 7.84
CA LEU A 301 1.69 18.96 7.22
C LEU A 301 2.49 19.82 6.22
N TRP A 302 3.77 20.11 6.50
CA TRP A 302 4.66 20.81 5.57
C TRP A 302 4.84 20.04 4.26
N GLY A 303 5.06 18.71 4.33
CA GLY A 303 5.09 17.86 3.14
C GLY A 303 3.77 17.84 2.36
N MET A 304 2.65 18.11 3.05
CA MET A 304 1.30 18.14 2.46
C MET A 304 0.81 19.57 2.13
N ALA A 305 1.66 20.60 2.12
CA ALA A 305 1.26 21.93 1.69
C ALA A 305 0.65 21.90 0.27
N ILE A 306 -0.40 22.71 0.01
CA ILE A 306 -1.15 22.68 -1.24
C ILE A 306 -0.26 23.08 -2.41
N GLN A 307 0.47 24.21 -2.26
CA GLN A 307 1.35 24.71 -3.30
C GLN A 307 2.69 23.95 -3.30
N PRO A 308 3.18 23.51 -4.46
CA PRO A 308 4.46 22.80 -4.57
C PRO A 308 5.65 23.60 -4.00
N THR A 309 5.64 24.93 -4.16
CA THR A 309 6.69 25.83 -3.68
C THR A 309 6.79 25.92 -2.16
N ASP A 310 5.69 25.62 -1.46
CA ASP A 310 5.61 25.71 -0.01
C ASP A 310 6.05 24.42 0.69
N ARG A 311 6.34 23.36 -0.09
CA ARG A 311 6.82 22.05 0.40
C ARG A 311 8.34 21.99 0.49
N PRO A 312 8.89 21.02 1.24
CA PRO A 312 10.28 20.63 1.07
C PRO A 312 10.57 20.30 -0.40
N GLN A 313 11.65 20.84 -0.97
CA GLN A 313 11.97 20.64 -2.38
C GLN A 313 12.72 19.31 -2.65
N SER A 314 13.15 18.62 -1.59
CA SER A 314 13.74 17.26 -1.65
C SER A 314 13.22 16.40 -0.51
N VAL A 315 13.17 15.08 -0.74
CA VAL A 315 12.81 14.09 0.28
C VAL A 315 13.86 14.03 1.37
N GLN A 316 15.13 14.24 1.00
CA GLN A 316 16.25 14.28 1.94
C GLN A 316 16.07 15.35 3.01
N LEU A 317 15.61 16.55 2.65
CA LEU A 317 15.38 17.64 3.61
C LEU A 317 14.34 17.25 4.66
N LEU A 318 13.23 16.64 4.25
CA LEU A 318 12.19 16.16 5.17
C LEU A 318 12.71 15.02 6.05
N ALA A 319 13.41 14.05 5.46
CA ALA A 319 13.98 12.90 6.17
C ALA A 319 14.94 13.33 7.28
N GLN A 320 15.86 14.25 7.00
CA GLN A 320 16.81 14.80 8.00
C GLN A 320 16.09 15.48 9.17
N ARG A 321 15.06 16.28 8.89
CA ARG A 321 14.27 16.93 9.94
C ARG A 321 13.50 15.92 10.78
N LEU A 322 12.88 14.93 10.15
CA LEU A 322 12.16 13.86 10.84
C LEU A 322 13.11 13.03 11.74
N GLU A 323 14.29 12.70 11.23
CA GLU A 323 15.30 11.96 11.99
C GLU A 323 15.72 12.71 13.27
N GLN A 324 15.87 14.03 13.21
CA GLN A 324 16.16 14.88 14.38
C GLN A 324 15.07 14.76 15.44
N THR A 325 13.78 14.77 15.05
CA THR A 325 12.66 14.63 16.02
C THR A 325 12.62 13.27 16.67
N LEU A 326 13.02 12.22 15.95
CA LEU A 326 13.06 10.86 16.47
C LEU A 326 14.27 10.59 17.37
N ALA A 327 15.39 11.29 17.15
CA ALA A 327 16.59 11.20 17.97
C ALA A 327 16.40 11.93 19.33
N SER A 328 15.73 13.08 19.34
CA SER A 328 15.50 13.89 20.55
C SER A 328 14.72 13.16 21.63
N ARG A 329 13.88 12.17 21.27
CA ARG A 329 13.14 11.33 22.23
C ARG A 329 14.01 10.30 22.94
N GLN A 330 15.12 9.87 22.35
CA GLN A 330 16.02 8.86 22.98
C GLN A 330 16.89 9.44 24.09
N THR A 331 17.04 10.76 24.16
CA THR A 331 17.87 11.45 25.16
C THR A 331 17.13 11.80 26.46
N VAL A 332 15.81 11.59 26.53
CA VAL A 332 15.09 11.66 27.80
C VAL A 332 15.22 10.31 28.49
N SER A 333 16.31 10.14 29.22
CA SER A 333 16.53 9.01 30.15
C SER A 333 15.32 8.81 31.07
N PRO A 334 15.03 7.57 31.49
CA PRO A 334 14.03 7.34 32.52
C PRO A 334 14.43 8.17 33.74
N VAL A 335 13.51 8.98 34.25
CA VAL A 335 13.64 9.63 35.56
C VAL A 335 14.00 8.49 36.54
N GLU A 336 15.21 8.51 37.09
CA GLU A 336 15.57 7.66 38.20
C GLU A 336 14.50 7.89 39.30
N TYR A 337 13.68 6.88 39.47
CA TYR A 337 12.88 6.77 40.67
C TYR A 337 13.84 6.64 41.83
N THR A 338 14.13 7.72 42.49
CA THR A 338 14.79 7.73 43.79
C THR A 338 14.01 6.76 44.68
N LYS A 339 14.70 5.69 45.09
CA LYS A 339 14.18 4.78 46.12
C LYS A 339 13.69 5.60 47.30
N GLN A 340 12.39 5.71 47.45
CA GLN A 340 11.81 6.12 48.73
C GLN A 340 12.10 4.98 49.73
N GLU A 341 12.63 5.39 50.87
CA GLU A 341 12.96 4.54 52.01
C GLU A 341 11.79 3.62 52.38
N GLU A 342 12.12 2.36 52.58
CA GLU A 342 11.23 1.36 53.15
C GLU A 342 10.65 1.85 54.49
N ILE A 343 9.42 2.32 54.48
CA ILE A 343 8.62 2.46 55.71
C ILE A 343 8.03 1.05 55.98
N THR A 344 8.60 0.36 56.92
CA THR A 344 8.10 -0.91 57.43
C THR A 344 6.73 -0.68 58.06
N PRO A 345 5.63 -1.27 57.59
CA PRO A 345 4.35 -1.18 58.25
C PRO A 345 4.35 -2.15 59.46
N THR A 346 4.23 -1.55 60.65
CA THR A 346 3.94 -2.30 61.88
C THR A 346 2.51 -2.91 61.74
N ILE A 347 2.47 -4.22 61.67
CA ILE A 347 1.19 -4.98 61.66
C ILE A 347 0.57 -4.87 63.04
N ARG A 348 -0.61 -4.18 63.12
CA ARG A 348 -1.57 -4.36 64.23
C ARG A 348 -2.62 -5.35 63.72
N GLU A 349 -2.63 -6.52 64.32
CA GLU A 349 -3.71 -7.49 64.23
C GLU A 349 -4.98 -6.84 64.78
N THR A 350 -6.05 -6.77 64.00
CA THR A 350 -7.43 -6.61 64.45
C THR A 350 -8.30 -7.62 63.74
N GLU A 351 -9.06 -8.33 64.57
CA GLU A 351 -9.88 -9.49 64.29
C GLU A 351 -10.90 -9.33 63.14
N ILE A 352 -11.10 -10.42 62.42
CA ILE A 352 -12.10 -10.59 61.40
C ILE A 352 -13.44 -11.03 62.04
N PRO A 353 -14.56 -10.40 61.75
CA PRO A 353 -15.85 -11.05 61.81
C PRO A 353 -16.26 -11.51 60.44
N GLY A 354 -16.73 -12.76 60.42
CA GLY A 354 -16.97 -13.53 59.23
C GLY A 354 -18.25 -13.21 58.45
N GLN A 355 -18.25 -13.81 57.31
CA GLN A 355 -19.32 -14.48 56.55
C GLN A 355 -20.29 -13.69 55.67
N ASN A 356 -20.29 -14.21 54.45
CA ASN A 356 -21.42 -14.46 53.55
C ASN A 356 -21.94 -13.35 52.64
N GLY A 357 -21.81 -13.60 51.36
CA GLY A 357 -22.61 -12.97 50.32
C GLY A 357 -22.05 -13.02 48.93
N ARG A 358 -21.95 -14.23 48.33
CA ARG A 358 -21.93 -14.38 46.88
C ARG A 358 -23.23 -13.85 46.31
N SER A 359 -23.23 -12.65 45.73
CA SER A 359 -24.31 -12.23 44.85
C SER A 359 -23.72 -12.06 43.46
N SER A 360 -24.16 -12.93 42.55
CA SER A 360 -23.69 -13.02 41.16
C SER A 360 -24.07 -11.77 40.35
N LEU A 361 -23.17 -11.28 39.56
CA LEU A 361 -23.37 -10.24 38.56
C LEU A 361 -24.53 -10.49 37.57
N TRP A 362 -25.07 -11.72 37.55
CA TRP A 362 -26.19 -12.11 36.71
C TRP A 362 -27.54 -11.51 37.12
N GLN A 363 -27.71 -11.10 38.35
CA GLN A 363 -29.00 -10.50 38.80
C GLN A 363 -29.16 -9.02 38.47
N ARG A 364 -28.07 -8.31 38.10
CA ARG A 364 -28.13 -6.88 37.76
C ARG A 364 -28.27 -6.56 36.28
N TYR A 365 -27.93 -7.48 35.37
CA TYR A 365 -27.96 -7.22 33.93
C TYR A 365 -28.80 -8.19 33.10
N GLY A 366 -29.33 -9.25 33.69
CA GLY A 366 -30.12 -10.28 32.98
C GLY A 366 -31.45 -9.77 32.41
N LEU A 367 -32.10 -8.82 33.05
CA LEU A 367 -33.39 -8.30 32.60
C LEU A 367 -33.29 -7.33 31.41
N GLY A 368 -32.18 -6.58 31.28
CA GLY A 368 -31.97 -5.66 30.17
C GLY A 368 -31.65 -6.35 28.85
N LEU A 369 -30.94 -7.49 28.90
CA LEU A 369 -30.58 -8.27 27.70
C LEU A 369 -31.79 -9.01 27.11
N LEU A 370 -32.74 -9.49 27.94
CA LEU A 370 -33.96 -10.15 27.48
C LEU A 370 -34.95 -9.18 26.83
N LEU A 371 -35.04 -7.94 27.31
CA LEU A 371 -35.92 -6.92 26.73
C LEU A 371 -35.37 -6.37 25.41
N GLY A 372 -34.02 -6.27 25.23
CA GLY A 372 -33.41 -5.87 23.98
C GLY A 372 -33.59 -6.88 22.86
N ALA A 373 -33.48 -8.18 23.14
CA ALA A 373 -33.69 -9.25 22.18
C ALA A 373 -35.15 -9.35 21.71
N ALA A 374 -36.11 -9.13 22.61
CA ALA A 374 -37.56 -9.15 22.26
C ALA A 374 -37.92 -7.99 21.32
N ALA A 375 -37.34 -6.78 21.51
CA ALA A 375 -37.62 -5.63 20.66
C ALA A 375 -37.09 -5.82 19.22
N VAL A 376 -35.93 -6.45 19.04
CA VAL A 376 -35.38 -6.76 17.72
C VAL A 376 -36.23 -7.78 16.96
N ILE A 377 -36.72 -8.78 17.66
CA ILE A 377 -37.60 -9.83 17.03
C ILE A 377 -38.93 -9.22 16.58
N VAL A 378 -39.51 -8.32 17.36
CA VAL A 378 -40.78 -7.66 16.98
C VAL A 378 -40.58 -6.77 15.76
N VAL A 379 -39.46 -6.02 15.65
CA VAL A 379 -39.17 -5.18 14.47
C VAL A 379 -38.96 -6.04 13.23
N LEU A 380 -38.28 -7.18 13.34
CA LEU A 380 -38.09 -8.12 12.23
C LEU A 380 -39.39 -8.76 11.76
N LEU A 381 -40.30 -9.08 12.70
CA LEU A 381 -41.62 -9.63 12.37
C LEU A 381 -42.52 -8.58 11.68
N ILE A 382 -42.47 -7.33 12.09
CA ILE A 382 -43.19 -6.22 11.42
C ILE A 382 -42.68 -5.99 10.01
N LEU A 383 -41.37 -6.05 9.80
CA LEU A 383 -40.77 -5.91 8.47
C LEU A 383 -41.10 -7.08 7.52
N LEU A 384 -41.30 -8.29 8.08
CA LEU A 384 -41.72 -9.48 7.32
C LEU A 384 -43.20 -9.47 6.95
N LEU A 385 -44.04 -8.76 7.70
CA LEU A 385 -45.49 -8.63 7.43
C LEU A 385 -45.82 -7.47 6.48
N LEU A 386 -44.85 -6.62 6.18
CA LEU A 386 -44.99 -5.47 5.26
C LEU A 386 -44.37 -5.74 3.86
N GLN A 387 -43.88 -6.96 3.60
CA GLN A 387 -43.49 -7.47 2.28
C GLN A 387 -44.60 -8.44 1.78
#